data_b22f81cbdd7610aac733dd780445ee91
#
_entry.id   b22f81cbdd7610aac733dd780445ee91
#
_cell.length_a   1.000
_cell.length_b   1.000
_cell.length_c   1.000
_cell.angle_alpha   90.00
_cell.angle_beta   90.00
_cell.angle_gamma   90.00
#
_symmetry.space_group_name_H-M   'P 1'
#
loop_
_entity.id
_entity.type
_entity.pdbx_description
1 polymer ?
#
loop_
_entity_poly.entity_id
_entity_poly.type
_entity_poly.pdbx_seq_one_letter_code
_entity_poly.pdbx_strand_id
1 'polypeptide(L)'
;IYSENSLHFSSVEHARSALRTYAGLTGRANREAASNKEIQREPQYKYNPFDDIPESFEEIREPYVLGTATKKILVLSDIHFPYHNAKALKTAINKGIEEQVDCIILNGDILDFYSLSDFDKDPSKPKFRKEIELGKWFLNELRIAFPKAQIYYKIGNHEMRLERWLMVKAPEILDCEEFRLDILLEFAKHHVILIDKYTV
;
A
#
# COMPACT_ATOMS: atom_id res chain seq x y z
N ILE A 1 -36.89 -35.14 -0.24
CA ILE A 1 -35.73 -34.35 -0.71
C ILE A 1 -34.43 -34.93 -0.15
N TYR A 2 -34.28 -35.09 1.20
CA TYR A 2 -33.04 -35.65 1.76
C TYR A 2 -32.79 -37.09 1.33
N SER A 3 -33.80 -37.95 1.40
CA SER A 3 -33.71 -39.38 1.01
C SER A 3 -33.35 -39.59 -0.47
N GLU A 4 -33.76 -38.67 -1.33
CA GLU A 4 -33.52 -38.72 -2.79
C GLU A 4 -32.21 -38.05 -3.19
N ASN A 5 -31.68 -37.19 -2.33
CA ASN A 5 -30.50 -36.36 -2.61
C ASN A 5 -29.43 -36.45 -1.49
N SER A 6 -29.29 -37.62 -0.89
CA SER A 6 -28.34 -37.85 0.24
C SER A 6 -26.87 -37.62 -0.13
N LEU A 7 -26.53 -37.61 -1.43
CA LEU A 7 -25.19 -37.25 -1.92
C LEU A 7 -24.88 -35.76 -1.83
N HIS A 8 -25.91 -34.92 -1.77
CA HIS A 8 -25.76 -33.46 -1.76
C HIS A 8 -25.95 -32.84 -0.39
N PHE A 9 -26.59 -33.55 0.54
CA PHE A 9 -26.89 -33.04 1.87
C PHE A 9 -26.34 -33.99 2.95
N SER A 10 -25.55 -33.48 3.85
CA SER A 10 -24.92 -34.26 4.93
C SER A 10 -25.91 -34.69 6.02
N SER A 11 -27.08 -34.07 6.12
CA SER A 11 -28.13 -34.41 7.07
C SER A 11 -29.49 -33.87 6.64
N VAL A 12 -30.55 -34.41 7.27
CA VAL A 12 -31.93 -33.90 7.11
C VAL A 12 -32.02 -32.39 7.44
N GLU A 13 -31.30 -31.96 8.48
CA GLU A 13 -31.31 -30.57 8.89
C GLU A 13 -30.57 -29.66 7.89
N HIS A 14 -29.50 -30.16 7.30
CA HIS A 14 -28.81 -29.46 6.19
C HIS A 14 -29.76 -29.28 4.99
N ALA A 15 -30.48 -30.32 4.58
CA ALA A 15 -31.46 -30.23 3.51
C ALA A 15 -32.60 -29.24 3.82
N ARG A 16 -33.13 -29.27 5.04
CA ARG A 16 -34.14 -28.29 5.51
C ARG A 16 -33.64 -26.88 5.51
N SER A 17 -32.42 -26.64 5.97
CA SER A 17 -31.79 -25.31 5.99
C SER A 17 -31.60 -24.76 4.58
N ALA A 18 -31.11 -25.58 3.65
CA ALA A 18 -30.97 -25.21 2.26
C ALA A 18 -32.33 -24.89 1.58
N LEU A 19 -33.37 -25.70 1.88
CA LEU A 19 -34.70 -25.44 1.39
C LEU A 19 -35.29 -24.13 1.91
N ARG A 20 -35.13 -23.84 3.20
CA ARG A 20 -35.57 -22.55 3.82
C ARG A 20 -34.84 -21.39 3.18
N THR A 21 -33.55 -21.50 2.90
CA THR A 21 -32.77 -20.45 2.24
C THR A 21 -33.25 -20.24 0.82
N TYR A 22 -33.43 -21.32 0.03
CA TYR A 22 -33.93 -21.25 -1.33
C TYR A 22 -35.34 -20.65 -1.40
N ALA A 23 -36.26 -21.09 -0.52
CA ALA A 23 -37.61 -20.55 -0.42
C ALA A 23 -37.67 -19.10 0.11
N GLY A 24 -36.54 -18.49 0.46
CA GLY A 24 -36.49 -17.13 1.00
C GLY A 24 -37.04 -16.99 2.42
N LEU A 25 -37.21 -18.12 3.15
CA LEU A 25 -37.75 -18.11 4.50
C LEU A 25 -36.70 -17.78 5.57
N THR A 26 -35.41 -17.98 5.26
CA THR A 26 -34.33 -17.66 6.19
C THR A 26 -34.24 -16.16 6.39
N GLY A 27 -34.22 -15.74 7.66
CA GLY A 27 -34.19 -14.32 8.01
C GLY A 27 -35.52 -13.57 7.82
N ARG A 28 -36.62 -14.27 7.57
CA ARG A 28 -37.93 -13.65 7.38
C ARG A 28 -38.35 -12.82 8.60
N ALA A 29 -38.22 -13.34 9.81
CA ALA A 29 -38.51 -12.63 11.03
C ALA A 29 -37.70 -11.32 11.17
N ASN A 30 -36.40 -11.38 10.81
CA ASN A 30 -35.53 -10.19 10.82
C ASN A 30 -35.94 -9.18 9.74
N ARG A 31 -36.37 -9.65 8.54
CA ARG A 31 -36.85 -8.74 7.50
C ARG A 31 -38.21 -8.11 7.86
N GLU A 32 -39.09 -8.89 8.46
CA GLU A 32 -40.37 -8.38 8.97
C GLU A 32 -40.15 -7.36 10.10
N ALA A 33 -39.24 -7.66 11.02
CA ALA A 33 -38.84 -6.72 12.07
C ALA A 33 -38.20 -5.45 11.51
N ALA A 34 -37.30 -5.58 10.53
CA ALA A 34 -36.65 -4.43 9.87
C ALA A 34 -37.64 -3.57 9.05
N SER A 35 -38.70 -4.15 8.51
CA SER A 35 -39.73 -3.44 7.79
C SER A 35 -40.82 -2.81 8.68
N ASN A 36 -40.83 -3.16 9.98
CA ASN A 36 -41.80 -2.64 10.91
C ASN A 36 -41.40 -1.21 11.34
N LYS A 37 -42.16 -0.20 10.86
CA LYS A 37 -41.92 1.22 11.16
C LYS A 37 -42.05 1.57 12.65
N GLU A 38 -42.76 0.75 13.45
CA GLU A 38 -42.84 0.96 14.89
C GLU A 38 -41.54 0.59 15.63
N ILE A 39 -40.74 -0.32 15.02
CA ILE A 39 -39.42 -0.67 15.55
C ILE A 39 -38.35 0.33 15.08
N GLN A 40 -38.56 0.96 13.92
CA GLN A 40 -37.76 2.10 13.45
C GLN A 40 -38.22 3.39 14.20
N ARG A 41 -38.07 3.37 15.50
CA ARG A 41 -38.29 4.57 16.28
C ARG A 41 -37.21 5.59 15.95
N GLU A 42 -37.58 6.85 15.79
CA GLU A 42 -36.61 7.94 15.80
C GLU A 42 -35.73 7.79 17.05
N PRO A 43 -34.42 8.01 16.94
CA PRO A 43 -33.54 7.87 18.09
C PRO A 43 -34.10 8.73 19.23
N GLN A 44 -34.44 8.09 20.36
CA GLN A 44 -34.98 8.77 21.53
C GLN A 44 -33.98 9.71 22.20
N TYR A 45 -32.75 9.69 21.73
CA TYR A 45 -31.65 10.50 22.24
C TYR A 45 -31.69 11.87 21.56
N LYS A 46 -32.11 12.90 22.32
CA LYS A 46 -31.91 14.29 21.94
C LYS A 46 -30.48 14.74 21.96
N TYR A 47 -29.59 13.90 22.49
CA TYR A 47 -28.18 14.12 22.66
C TYR A 47 -27.43 12.91 22.09
N ASN A 48 -26.55 13.15 21.18
CA ASN A 48 -25.59 12.15 20.70
C ASN A 48 -24.34 12.24 21.59
N PRO A 49 -24.02 11.22 22.38
CA PRO A 49 -22.85 11.28 23.26
C PRO A 49 -21.52 11.40 22.52
N PHE A 50 -21.54 11.30 21.17
CA PHE A 50 -20.38 11.44 20.33
C PHE A 50 -20.28 12.82 19.65
N ASP A 51 -21.22 13.74 19.88
CA ASP A 51 -21.12 15.10 19.36
C ASP A 51 -19.95 15.89 19.97
N ASP A 52 -19.49 15.47 21.18
CA ASP A 52 -18.38 16.06 21.91
C ASP A 52 -17.12 15.15 21.88
N ILE A 53 -16.94 14.36 20.79
CA ILE A 53 -15.68 13.61 20.61
C ILE A 53 -14.52 14.59 20.61
N PRO A 54 -13.50 14.39 21.46
CA PRO A 54 -12.29 15.23 21.42
C PRO A 54 -11.65 15.19 20.04
N GLU A 55 -11.14 16.32 19.59
CA GLU A 55 -10.38 16.39 18.36
C GLU A 55 -9.17 15.45 18.41
N SER A 56 -8.89 14.82 17.28
CA SER A 56 -7.71 13.97 17.15
C SER A 56 -6.44 14.81 17.27
N PHE A 57 -5.42 14.27 17.96
CA PHE A 57 -4.06 14.84 17.94
C PHE A 57 -3.31 14.50 16.66
N GLU A 58 -3.89 13.69 15.77
CA GLU A 58 -3.29 13.42 14.47
C GLU A 58 -3.42 14.64 13.56
N GLU A 59 -2.33 15.01 12.94
CA GLU A 59 -2.34 16.03 11.90
C GLU A 59 -3.15 15.54 10.70
N ILE A 60 -4.13 16.32 10.26
CA ILE A 60 -4.82 16.09 9.00
C ILE A 60 -3.83 16.40 7.88
N ARG A 61 -3.54 15.41 7.08
CA ARG A 61 -2.59 15.53 5.97
C ARG A 61 -3.33 15.69 4.66
N GLU A 62 -3.01 16.76 3.96
CA GLU A 62 -3.58 17.00 2.64
C GLU A 62 -2.99 15.99 1.62
N PRO A 63 -3.82 15.44 0.73
CA PRO A 63 -3.36 14.58 -0.34
C PRO A 63 -2.36 15.31 -1.25
N TYR A 64 -1.31 14.62 -1.69
CA TYR A 64 -0.40 15.19 -2.66
C TYR A 64 -1.09 15.24 -4.03
N VAL A 65 -1.22 16.44 -4.58
CA VAL A 65 -1.87 16.63 -5.88
C VAL A 65 -0.82 16.61 -7.00
N LEU A 66 -0.91 15.61 -7.88
CA LEU A 66 -0.09 15.57 -9.08
C LEU A 66 -0.44 16.73 -10.02
N GLY A 67 0.55 17.19 -10.79
CA GLY A 67 0.33 18.26 -11.75
C GLY A 67 -0.80 17.93 -12.75
N THR A 68 -1.64 18.90 -13.05
CA THR A 68 -2.83 18.76 -13.91
C THR A 68 -2.53 18.33 -15.35
N ALA A 69 -1.25 18.43 -15.78
CA ALA A 69 -0.80 18.01 -17.12
C ALA A 69 -0.58 16.49 -17.26
N THR A 70 -0.54 15.75 -16.13
CA THR A 70 -0.32 14.30 -16.11
C THR A 70 -1.52 13.56 -16.72
N LYS A 71 -1.25 12.72 -17.74
CA LYS A 71 -2.28 11.98 -18.47
C LYS A 71 -2.17 10.47 -18.30
N LYS A 72 -0.94 9.96 -18.28
CA LYS A 72 -0.66 8.52 -18.17
C LYS A 72 0.38 8.28 -17.10
N ILE A 73 0.06 7.46 -16.13
CA ILE A 73 0.89 7.19 -14.96
C ILE A 73 1.29 5.73 -14.94
N LEU A 74 2.58 5.46 -14.76
CA LEU A 74 3.10 4.16 -14.36
C LEU A 74 3.32 4.15 -12.86
N VAL A 75 2.62 3.29 -12.14
CA VAL A 75 2.82 3.10 -10.70
C VAL A 75 3.60 1.81 -10.48
N LEU A 76 4.70 1.90 -9.77
CA LEU A 76 5.53 0.77 -9.35
C LEU A 76 5.64 0.79 -7.82
N SER A 77 5.39 -0.34 -7.17
CA SER A 77 5.53 -0.51 -5.73
C SER A 77 6.12 -1.88 -5.41
N ASP A 78 6.60 -2.06 -4.19
CA ASP A 78 7.02 -3.35 -3.65
C ASP A 78 8.04 -4.09 -4.53
N ILE A 79 9.00 -3.34 -5.09
CA ILE A 79 10.04 -3.90 -5.93
C ILE A 79 11.04 -4.68 -5.08
N HIS A 80 11.41 -4.17 -3.91
CA HIS A 80 12.32 -4.79 -2.95
C HIS A 80 13.68 -5.18 -3.55
N PHE A 81 14.37 -4.23 -4.20
CA PHE A 81 15.75 -4.50 -4.61
C PHE A 81 16.59 -4.95 -3.40
N PRO A 82 17.36 -6.04 -3.52
CA PRO A 82 17.71 -6.83 -4.69
C PRO A 82 16.82 -8.06 -4.94
N TYR A 83 15.69 -8.23 -4.24
CA TYR A 83 14.84 -9.43 -4.27
C TYR A 83 13.70 -9.35 -5.30
N HIS A 84 13.71 -8.35 -6.15
CA HIS A 84 12.69 -8.05 -7.14
C HIS A 84 12.45 -9.16 -8.17
N ASN A 85 11.23 -9.24 -8.69
CA ASN A 85 10.94 -10.08 -9.83
C ASN A 85 11.31 -9.35 -11.13
N ALA A 86 12.48 -9.69 -11.68
CA ALA A 86 13.02 -9.01 -12.87
C ALA A 86 12.09 -9.11 -14.09
N LYS A 87 11.37 -10.24 -14.27
CA LYS A 87 10.44 -10.42 -15.38
C LYS A 87 9.22 -9.50 -15.26
N ALA A 88 8.62 -9.44 -14.07
CA ALA A 88 7.48 -8.58 -13.80
C ALA A 88 7.85 -7.10 -13.98
N LEU A 89 8.97 -6.67 -13.38
CA LEU A 89 9.45 -5.30 -13.48
C LEU A 89 9.73 -4.90 -14.94
N LYS A 90 10.43 -5.75 -15.69
CA LYS A 90 10.69 -5.53 -17.13
C LYS A 90 9.39 -5.40 -17.92
N THR A 91 8.39 -6.24 -17.64
CA THR A 91 7.09 -6.17 -18.32
C THR A 91 6.37 -4.86 -18.04
N ALA A 92 6.35 -4.41 -16.78
CA ALA A 92 5.74 -3.15 -16.39
C ALA A 92 6.43 -1.94 -17.05
N ILE A 93 7.78 -1.91 -17.06
CA ILE A 93 8.55 -0.83 -17.70
C ILE A 93 8.33 -0.83 -19.20
N ASN A 94 8.38 -1.98 -19.88
CA ASN A 94 8.11 -2.07 -21.31
C ASN A 94 6.70 -1.56 -21.66
N LYS A 95 5.70 -1.89 -20.82
CA LYS A 95 4.34 -1.37 -21.01
C LYS A 95 4.30 0.14 -20.83
N GLY A 96 4.99 0.69 -19.85
CA GLY A 96 5.13 2.14 -19.66
C GLY A 96 5.75 2.84 -20.86
N ILE A 97 6.78 2.23 -21.47
CA ILE A 97 7.42 2.77 -22.70
C ILE A 97 6.44 2.73 -23.88
N GLU A 98 5.77 1.60 -24.10
CA GLU A 98 4.76 1.42 -25.14
C GLU A 98 3.65 2.46 -25.03
N GLU A 99 3.14 2.68 -23.84
CA GLU A 99 2.08 3.65 -23.55
C GLU A 99 2.55 5.10 -23.53
N GLN A 100 3.86 5.34 -23.59
CA GLN A 100 4.45 6.68 -23.52
C GLN A 100 3.98 7.44 -22.26
N VAL A 101 4.14 6.84 -21.10
CA VAL A 101 3.73 7.45 -19.84
C VAL A 101 4.50 8.75 -19.58
N ASP A 102 3.82 9.74 -19.05
CA ASP A 102 4.36 11.06 -18.74
C ASP A 102 4.64 11.27 -17.24
N CYS A 103 4.23 10.29 -16.42
CA CYS A 103 4.47 10.30 -14.98
C CYS A 103 4.77 8.87 -14.48
N ILE A 104 5.70 8.78 -13.53
CA ILE A 104 6.04 7.53 -12.84
C ILE A 104 5.95 7.78 -11.35
N ILE A 105 5.26 6.90 -10.65
CA ILE A 105 5.17 6.93 -9.20
C ILE A 105 5.84 5.65 -8.67
N LEU A 106 6.94 5.82 -7.96
CA LEU A 106 7.58 4.80 -7.16
C LEU A 106 6.90 4.82 -5.78
N ASN A 107 5.90 3.95 -5.58
CA ASN A 107 4.98 4.03 -4.45
C ASN A 107 5.47 3.24 -3.23
N GLY A 108 6.73 3.44 -2.85
CA GLY A 108 7.36 2.82 -1.68
C GLY A 108 7.83 1.39 -1.89
N ASP A 109 8.67 0.94 -0.97
CA ASP A 109 9.26 -0.38 -0.90
C ASP A 109 10.03 -0.76 -2.18
N ILE A 110 10.75 0.20 -2.73
CA ILE A 110 11.63 0.04 -3.90
C ILE A 110 12.91 -0.68 -3.49
N LEU A 111 13.45 -0.33 -2.32
CA LEU A 111 14.58 -1.00 -1.69
C LEU A 111 14.11 -1.88 -0.54
N ASP A 112 14.76 -3.02 -0.32
CA ASP A 112 14.37 -3.89 0.79
C ASP A 112 14.98 -3.45 2.12
N PHE A 113 16.20 -2.96 2.13
CA PHE A 113 16.95 -2.64 3.34
C PHE A 113 16.98 -3.77 4.36
N TYR A 114 17.13 -5.00 3.88
CA TYR A 114 17.21 -6.20 4.72
C TYR A 114 18.24 -6.06 5.83
N SER A 115 19.40 -5.50 5.52
CA SER A 115 20.49 -5.32 6.48
C SER A 115 20.15 -4.39 7.65
N LEU A 116 19.16 -3.53 7.49
CA LEU A 116 18.69 -2.57 8.49
C LEU A 116 17.41 -3.02 9.23
N SER A 117 16.84 -4.18 8.87
CA SER A 117 15.65 -4.71 9.54
C SER A 117 15.94 -5.11 10.98
N ASP A 118 14.92 -5.31 11.81
CA ASP A 118 15.07 -5.75 13.20
C ASP A 118 15.21 -7.26 13.36
N PHE A 119 15.10 -8.03 12.24
CA PHE A 119 15.23 -9.48 12.24
C PHE A 119 16.70 -9.94 12.23
N ASP A 120 16.93 -11.21 12.58
CA ASP A 120 18.24 -11.85 12.47
C ASP A 120 18.78 -11.76 11.04
N LYS A 121 20.10 -11.51 10.92
CA LYS A 121 20.73 -11.27 9.63
C LYS A 121 21.40 -12.53 9.10
N ASP A 122 21.05 -12.90 7.89
CA ASP A 122 21.81 -13.86 7.11
C ASP A 122 23.02 -13.15 6.50
N PRO A 123 24.26 -13.51 6.89
CA PRO A 123 25.47 -12.84 6.41
C PRO A 123 25.72 -13.04 4.91
N SER A 124 25.05 -14.01 4.27
CA SER A 124 25.14 -14.27 2.83
C SER A 124 24.34 -13.29 1.98
N LYS A 125 23.38 -12.56 2.61
CA LYS A 125 22.52 -11.64 1.89
C LYS A 125 23.24 -10.34 1.52
N PRO A 126 22.78 -9.65 0.45
CA PRO A 126 23.32 -8.36 0.05
C PRO A 126 23.29 -7.36 1.20
N LYS A 127 24.35 -6.54 1.26
CA LYS A 127 24.53 -5.51 2.28
C LYS A 127 23.97 -4.18 1.78
N PHE A 128 23.71 -3.25 2.69
CA PHE A 128 23.20 -1.91 2.47
C PHE A 128 23.80 -1.20 1.23
N ARG A 129 25.14 -1.20 1.11
CA ARG A 129 25.81 -0.59 -0.04
C ARG A 129 25.31 -1.12 -1.38
N LYS A 130 25.09 -2.43 -1.48
CA LYS A 130 24.62 -3.06 -2.73
C LYS A 130 23.21 -2.66 -3.07
N GLU A 131 22.36 -2.48 -2.08
CA GLU A 131 20.99 -2.01 -2.28
C GLU A 131 20.99 -0.55 -2.79
N ILE A 132 21.80 0.32 -2.21
CA ILE A 132 21.98 1.70 -2.70
C ILE A 132 22.50 1.74 -4.14
N GLU A 133 23.53 0.93 -4.47
CA GLU A 133 24.04 0.85 -5.84
C GLU A 133 22.97 0.42 -6.85
N LEU A 134 22.13 -0.54 -6.49
CA LEU A 134 21.01 -0.98 -7.32
C LEU A 134 19.92 0.09 -7.44
N GLY A 135 19.61 0.79 -6.36
CA GLY A 135 18.66 1.91 -6.40
C GLY A 135 19.12 3.03 -7.34
N LYS A 136 20.40 3.44 -7.24
CA LYS A 136 20.99 4.42 -8.15
C LYS A 136 20.95 3.95 -9.61
N TRP A 137 21.35 2.72 -9.86
CA TRP A 137 21.27 2.12 -11.18
C TRP A 137 19.83 2.14 -11.71
N PHE A 138 18.86 1.71 -10.91
CA PHE A 138 17.47 1.67 -11.32
C PHE A 138 16.92 3.07 -11.67
N LEU A 139 17.19 4.09 -10.87
CA LEU A 139 16.76 5.45 -11.14
C LEU A 139 17.43 6.01 -12.42
N ASN A 140 18.70 5.68 -12.65
CA ASN A 140 19.39 6.04 -13.88
C ASN A 140 18.74 5.41 -15.12
N GLU A 141 18.51 4.10 -15.09
CA GLU A 141 17.87 3.38 -16.21
C GLU A 141 16.44 3.87 -16.44
N LEU A 142 15.71 4.14 -15.36
CA LEU A 142 14.36 4.67 -15.44
C LEU A 142 14.34 6.06 -16.10
N ARG A 143 15.28 6.94 -15.76
CA ARG A 143 15.42 8.24 -16.39
C ARG A 143 15.82 8.15 -17.87
N ILE A 144 16.68 7.20 -18.23
CA ILE A 144 17.06 6.93 -19.63
C ILE A 144 15.84 6.43 -20.42
N ALA A 145 15.07 5.51 -19.86
CA ALA A 145 13.89 4.96 -20.52
C ALA A 145 12.74 5.99 -20.65
N PHE A 146 12.63 6.92 -19.70
CA PHE A 146 11.57 7.93 -19.63
C PHE A 146 12.15 9.36 -19.49
N PRO A 147 12.82 9.90 -20.49
CA PRO A 147 13.61 11.12 -20.35
C PRO A 147 12.78 12.37 -20.01
N LYS A 148 11.49 12.37 -20.32
CA LYS A 148 10.57 13.50 -20.11
C LYS A 148 9.53 13.28 -19.01
N ALA A 149 9.40 12.05 -18.50
CA ALA A 149 8.41 11.75 -17.47
C ALA A 149 8.77 12.41 -16.14
N GLN A 150 7.77 12.87 -15.41
CA GLN A 150 7.95 13.21 -13.99
C GLN A 150 8.08 11.92 -13.18
N ILE A 151 9.08 11.85 -12.31
CA ILE A 151 9.30 10.71 -11.45
C ILE A 151 9.09 11.16 -10.01
N TYR A 152 8.13 10.54 -9.34
CA TYR A 152 7.86 10.72 -7.92
C TYR A 152 8.30 9.49 -7.17
N TYR A 153 8.90 9.69 -6.01
CA TYR A 153 9.30 8.62 -5.10
C TYR A 153 8.62 8.84 -3.75
N LYS A 154 7.74 7.93 -3.37
CA LYS A 154 7.11 7.88 -2.06
C LYS A 154 7.88 6.92 -1.18
N ILE A 155 8.19 7.34 0.05
CA ILE A 155 8.87 6.49 1.04
C ILE A 155 7.90 5.42 1.54
N GLY A 156 8.29 4.15 1.42
CA GLY A 156 7.60 3.00 1.99
C GLY A 156 8.13 2.62 3.37
N ASN A 157 7.56 1.58 3.96
CA ASN A 157 7.98 1.13 5.28
C ASN A 157 9.39 0.48 5.28
N HIS A 158 9.85 -0.03 4.14
CA HIS A 158 11.21 -0.56 4.00
C HIS A 158 12.25 0.57 3.94
N GLU A 159 12.00 1.63 3.20
CA GLU A 159 12.88 2.79 3.21
C GLU A 159 12.97 3.44 4.61
N MET A 160 11.88 3.44 5.36
CA MET A 160 11.88 3.93 6.76
C MET A 160 12.80 3.15 7.69
N ARG A 161 13.25 1.94 7.32
CA ARG A 161 14.24 1.17 8.10
C ARG A 161 15.54 1.93 8.26
N LEU A 162 15.95 2.70 7.26
CA LEU A 162 17.17 3.52 7.33
C LEU A 162 17.06 4.56 8.44
N GLU A 163 16.03 5.38 8.42
CA GLU A 163 15.81 6.43 9.43
C GLU A 163 15.67 5.81 10.83
N ARG A 164 14.87 4.75 10.97
CA ARG A 164 14.70 4.05 12.24
C ARG A 164 15.99 3.46 12.77
N TRP A 165 16.80 2.87 11.89
CA TRP A 165 18.09 2.31 12.28
C TRP A 165 19.04 3.41 12.78
N LEU A 166 19.09 4.55 12.10
CA LEU A 166 19.86 5.71 12.53
C LEU A 166 19.39 6.21 13.90
N MET A 167 18.08 6.39 14.09
CA MET A 167 17.50 6.80 15.37
C MET A 167 17.90 5.92 16.54
N VAL A 168 17.98 4.61 16.32
CA VAL A 168 18.21 3.62 17.39
C VAL A 168 19.69 3.27 17.57
N LYS A 169 20.46 3.21 16.48
CA LYS A 169 21.83 2.68 16.49
C LYS A 169 22.91 3.72 16.28
N ALA A 170 22.56 4.86 15.73
CA ALA A 170 23.52 5.93 15.42
C ALA A 170 22.85 7.31 15.46
N PRO A 171 22.20 7.68 16.58
CA PRO A 171 21.47 8.96 16.68
C PRO A 171 22.38 10.18 16.49
N GLU A 172 23.69 10.04 16.73
CA GLU A 172 24.67 11.10 16.60
C GLU A 172 24.87 11.58 15.16
N ILE A 173 24.46 10.79 14.18
CA ILE A 173 24.60 11.12 12.75
C ILE A 173 23.23 11.21 12.03
N LEU A 174 22.14 11.23 12.79
CA LEU A 174 20.79 11.28 12.21
C LEU A 174 20.53 12.58 11.44
N ASP A 175 21.15 13.66 11.85
CA ASP A 175 21.07 14.99 11.24
C ASP A 175 22.04 15.20 10.06
N CYS A 176 22.91 14.21 9.78
CA CYS A 176 23.81 14.28 8.63
C CYS A 176 23.04 14.06 7.32
N GLU A 177 23.04 15.08 6.46
CA GLU A 177 22.29 15.05 5.18
C GLU A 177 22.73 13.90 4.28
N GLU A 178 24.00 13.49 4.37
CA GLU A 178 24.59 12.41 3.58
C GLU A 178 23.88 11.07 3.76
N PHE A 179 23.19 10.87 4.89
CA PHE A 179 22.41 9.66 5.17
C PHE A 179 20.93 9.76 4.77
N ARG A 180 20.50 10.88 4.25
CA ARG A 180 19.14 11.02 3.71
C ARG A 180 18.99 10.18 2.45
N LEU A 181 17.85 9.54 2.30
CA LEU A 181 17.57 8.64 1.17
C LEU A 181 17.70 9.36 -0.19
N ASP A 182 17.19 10.58 -0.29
CA ASP A 182 17.24 11.36 -1.52
C ASP A 182 18.68 11.71 -1.94
N ILE A 183 19.56 11.95 -0.98
CA ILE A 183 21.00 12.17 -1.20
C ILE A 183 21.68 10.86 -1.56
N LEU A 184 21.44 9.79 -0.78
CA LEU A 184 21.99 8.46 -1.03
C LEU A 184 21.65 7.91 -2.42
N LEU A 185 20.45 8.17 -2.91
CA LEU A 185 19.97 7.72 -4.23
C LEU A 185 20.14 8.75 -5.34
N GLU A 186 20.76 9.88 -5.05
CA GLU A 186 21.04 10.94 -6.06
C GLU A 186 19.78 11.45 -6.77
N PHE A 187 18.68 11.69 -6.03
CA PHE A 187 17.39 12.10 -6.60
C PHE A 187 17.51 13.35 -7.48
N ALA A 188 18.28 14.35 -7.04
CA ALA A 188 18.50 15.57 -7.80
C ALA A 188 19.08 15.32 -9.19
N LYS A 189 20.04 14.38 -9.30
CA LYS A 189 20.68 14.00 -10.56
C LYS A 189 19.69 13.35 -11.53
N HIS A 190 18.72 12.62 -11.04
CA HIS A 190 17.72 11.91 -11.82
C HIS A 190 16.40 12.69 -11.93
N HIS A 191 16.32 13.92 -11.40
CA HIS A 191 15.11 14.73 -11.33
C HIS A 191 13.93 13.96 -10.73
N VAL A 192 14.16 13.29 -9.58
CA VAL A 192 13.16 12.57 -8.81
C VAL A 192 12.61 13.50 -7.74
N ILE A 193 11.30 13.56 -7.63
CA ILE A 193 10.59 14.34 -6.61
C ILE A 193 10.25 13.40 -5.45
N LEU A 194 10.79 13.72 -4.28
CA LEU A 194 10.44 13.00 -3.06
C LEU A 194 9.05 13.43 -2.58
N ILE A 195 8.17 12.45 -2.40
CA ILE A 195 6.90 12.62 -1.71
C ILE A 195 7.08 12.07 -0.30
N ASP A 196 6.81 12.87 0.71
CA ASP A 196 6.95 12.46 2.10
C ASP A 196 6.11 11.21 2.39
N LYS A 197 6.61 10.38 3.31
CA LYS A 197 5.95 9.17 3.83
C LYS A 197 4.51 9.42 4.32
N TYR A 198 4.21 10.65 4.65
CA TYR A 198 2.92 11.07 5.22
C TYR A 198 1.91 11.58 4.19
N THR A 199 2.31 11.70 2.95
CA THR A 199 1.41 12.12 1.87
C THR A 199 0.61 10.90 1.37
N VAL A 200 -0.70 10.98 1.43
CA VAL A 200 -1.60 9.90 1.00
C VAL A 200 -1.95 10.07 -0.47
#